data_5791aa34b048ec53aafe8c1a5b8e916d
#
_entry.id   5791aa34b048ec53aafe8c1a5b8e916d
#
_cell.length_a   1.000
_cell.length_b   1.000
_cell.length_c   1.000
_cell.angle_alpha   90.00
_cell.angle_beta   90.00
_cell.angle_gamma   90.00
#
_symmetry.space_group_name_H-M   'P 1'
#
loop_
_entity.id
_entity.type
_entity.pdbx_description
1 polymer ?
#
loop_
_entity_poly.entity_id
_entity_poly.type
_entity_poly.pdbx_seq_one_letter_code
_entity_poly.pdbx_strand_id
1 'polypeptide(L)'
;MTTATTAARARTRGRLFDWKLGVGIAAVAGLLCLSLLTGVYDIFGGDGGSEMFAITRIPRTLALVLAGAAMAMCGLVMQLLTQNRFVEPTTTGTTEWAGLGLLLTMVAIPGASIVTRMVGAVAAAFIGTMIFFLFLRRVTLRSSLIVPIVGIMLGAVVSALTTFIALKTDMLQNLGVWFAGSFTSVMRGQYELLWIVALVALAVFIV
;
A
#
# COMPACT_ATOMS: atom_id res chain seq x y z
N MET A 1 -15.43 -2.15 59.46
CA MET A 1 -14.78 -3.39 59.02
C MET A 1 -15.37 -3.79 57.69
N THR A 2 -14.72 -3.44 56.60
CA THR A 2 -15.08 -3.91 55.27
C THR A 2 -13.79 -3.95 54.45
N THR A 3 -13.19 -5.12 54.36
CA THR A 3 -11.99 -5.44 53.64
C THR A 3 -12.32 -5.46 52.14
N ALA A 4 -11.92 -4.41 51.42
CA ALA A 4 -11.97 -4.36 49.97
C ALA A 4 -10.90 -5.29 49.41
N THR A 5 -11.32 -6.40 48.88
CA THR A 5 -10.50 -7.37 48.16
C THR A 5 -10.06 -6.75 46.80
N THR A 6 -8.85 -6.25 46.80
CA THR A 6 -8.21 -5.79 45.55
C THR A 6 -7.88 -7.02 44.72
N ALA A 7 -8.80 -7.43 43.87
CA ALA A 7 -8.55 -8.45 42.87
C ALA A 7 -7.50 -7.93 41.90
N ALA A 8 -6.28 -8.37 42.06
CA ALA A 8 -5.19 -8.17 41.12
C ALA A 8 -5.62 -8.73 39.74
N ARG A 9 -5.91 -7.85 38.81
CA ARG A 9 -6.14 -8.17 37.39
C ARG A 9 -4.84 -8.74 36.89
N ALA A 10 -4.72 -10.06 36.87
CA ALA A 10 -3.64 -10.76 36.21
C ALA A 10 -3.65 -10.31 34.74
N ARG A 11 -2.68 -9.46 34.37
CA ARG A 11 -2.36 -9.19 32.99
C ARG A 11 -1.97 -10.53 32.38
N THR A 12 -2.89 -11.17 31.70
CA THR A 12 -2.56 -12.23 30.76
C THR A 12 -1.62 -11.61 29.73
N ARG A 13 -0.31 -11.82 29.93
CA ARG A 13 0.68 -11.66 28.85
C ARG A 13 0.19 -12.56 27.75
N GLY A 14 -0.50 -12.00 26.75
CA GLY A 14 -0.86 -12.72 25.55
C GLY A 14 0.41 -13.35 25.01
N ARG A 15 0.43 -14.67 24.85
CA ARG A 15 1.49 -15.35 24.15
C ARG A 15 1.57 -14.70 22.79
N LEU A 16 2.66 -13.95 22.55
CA LEU A 16 2.95 -13.33 21.24
C LEU A 16 3.01 -14.39 20.13
N PHE A 17 3.19 -15.64 20.50
CA PHE A 17 3.16 -16.81 19.64
C PHE A 17 1.89 -17.64 19.93
N ASP A 18 0.80 -17.26 19.30
CA ASP A 18 -0.38 -18.12 19.22
C ASP A 18 -0.23 -19.06 18.01
N TRP A 19 -0.77 -20.29 18.11
CA TRP A 19 -0.74 -21.27 17.02
C TRP A 19 -1.30 -20.68 15.70
N LYS A 20 -2.26 -19.75 15.79
CA LYS A 20 -2.85 -19.02 14.67
C LYS A 20 -1.80 -18.20 13.91
N LEU A 21 -0.89 -17.54 14.62
CA LEU A 21 0.24 -16.83 14.00
C LEU A 21 1.16 -17.79 13.27
N GLY A 22 1.47 -18.95 13.88
CA GLY A 22 2.27 -19.98 13.24
C GLY A 22 1.65 -20.51 11.95
N VAL A 23 0.33 -20.77 11.95
CA VAL A 23 -0.42 -21.18 10.74
C VAL A 23 -0.41 -20.06 9.69
N GLY A 24 -0.60 -18.80 10.11
CA GLY A 24 -0.54 -17.65 9.20
C GLY A 24 0.83 -17.52 8.51
N ILE A 25 1.91 -17.60 9.27
CA ILE A 25 3.28 -17.55 8.73
C ILE A 25 3.53 -18.73 7.77
N ALA A 26 3.12 -19.93 8.14
CA ALA A 26 3.28 -21.12 7.29
C ALA A 26 2.48 -20.98 5.99
N ALA A 27 1.26 -20.45 6.05
CA ALA A 27 0.44 -20.19 4.87
C ALA A 27 1.09 -19.14 3.93
N VAL A 28 1.59 -18.05 4.48
CA VAL A 28 2.30 -17.02 3.70
C VAL A 28 3.57 -17.60 3.05
N ALA A 29 4.37 -18.34 3.82
CA ALA A 29 5.58 -18.99 3.30
C ALA A 29 5.24 -19.99 2.18
N GLY A 30 4.18 -20.79 2.34
CA GLY A 30 3.71 -21.73 1.33
C GLY A 30 3.26 -21.02 0.04
N LEU A 31 2.50 -19.93 0.17
CA LEU A 31 2.07 -19.13 -0.97
C LEU A 31 3.24 -18.43 -1.68
N LEU A 32 4.26 -17.98 -0.94
CA LEU A 32 5.47 -17.41 -1.53
C LEU A 32 6.28 -18.48 -2.28
N CYS A 33 6.45 -19.65 -1.70
CA CYS A 33 7.08 -20.79 -2.39
C CYS A 33 6.30 -21.15 -3.66
N LEU A 34 4.99 -21.25 -3.57
CA LEU A 34 4.14 -21.53 -4.72
C LEU A 34 4.29 -20.45 -5.81
N SER A 35 4.31 -19.17 -5.43
CA SER A 35 4.52 -18.04 -6.34
C SER A 35 5.88 -18.08 -7.05
N LEU A 36 6.94 -18.56 -6.36
CA LEU A 36 8.25 -18.74 -6.96
C LEU A 36 8.31 -19.94 -7.90
N LEU A 37 7.58 -21.01 -7.60
CA LEU A 37 7.57 -22.23 -8.39
C LEU A 37 6.66 -22.14 -9.62
N THR A 38 5.55 -21.37 -9.53
CA THR A 38 4.62 -21.19 -10.64
C THR A 38 5.09 -20.10 -11.61
N GLY A 39 5.18 -20.42 -12.90
CA GLY A 39 5.52 -19.47 -13.98
C GLY A 39 5.59 -20.16 -15.32
N VAL A 40 5.58 -19.34 -16.37
CA VAL A 40 5.54 -19.80 -17.78
C VAL A 40 6.83 -20.53 -18.20
N TYR A 41 7.96 -20.20 -17.55
CA TYR A 41 9.24 -20.82 -17.86
C TYR A 41 9.58 -21.95 -16.91
N ASP A 42 10.02 -23.09 -17.46
CA ASP A 42 10.48 -24.23 -16.69
C ASP A 42 11.85 -23.91 -16.05
N ILE A 43 11.92 -23.89 -14.72
CA ILE A 43 13.16 -23.59 -13.98
C ILE A 43 14.16 -24.72 -14.14
N PHE A 44 13.65 -25.94 -14.40
CA PHE A 44 14.45 -27.18 -14.45
C PHE A 44 14.75 -27.65 -15.88
N GLY A 45 14.24 -26.96 -16.89
CA GLY A 45 14.18 -27.44 -18.27
C GLY A 45 15.09 -26.74 -19.28
N GLY A 46 16.37 -26.40 -18.97
CA GLY A 46 17.29 -25.96 -20.00
C GLY A 46 18.17 -24.74 -19.67
N ASP A 47 19.06 -24.41 -20.61
CA ASP A 47 19.98 -23.26 -20.54
C ASP A 47 19.21 -21.93 -20.39
N GLY A 48 19.39 -21.26 -19.23
CA GLY A 48 18.80 -19.95 -18.94
C GLY A 48 17.65 -19.92 -17.93
N GLY A 49 17.15 -21.06 -17.45
CA GLY A 49 16.05 -21.12 -16.47
C GLY A 49 16.37 -20.42 -15.13
N SER A 50 17.59 -20.57 -14.62
CA SER A 50 18.06 -19.92 -13.41
C SER A 50 18.22 -18.39 -13.56
N GLU A 51 18.63 -17.94 -14.73
CA GLU A 51 18.78 -16.51 -15.03
C GLU A 51 17.44 -15.84 -15.17
N MET A 52 16.49 -16.46 -15.86
CA MET A 52 15.10 -15.99 -15.95
C MET A 52 14.39 -15.97 -14.59
N PHE A 53 14.67 -16.93 -13.72
CA PHE A 53 14.19 -16.92 -12.34
C PHE A 53 14.66 -15.70 -11.57
N ALA A 54 15.96 -15.37 -11.67
CA ALA A 54 16.56 -14.22 -10.99
C ALA A 54 16.08 -12.87 -11.56
N ILE A 55 15.78 -12.81 -12.86
CA ILE A 55 15.38 -11.56 -13.54
C ILE A 55 13.90 -11.25 -13.34
N THR A 56 13.04 -12.27 -13.23
CA THR A 56 11.57 -12.07 -13.25
C THR A 56 10.89 -12.45 -11.94
N ARG A 57 11.17 -13.65 -11.41
CA ARG A 57 10.40 -14.18 -10.27
C ARG A 57 10.81 -13.59 -8.91
N ILE A 58 12.11 -13.44 -8.69
CA ILE A 58 12.61 -12.85 -7.44
C ILE A 58 12.15 -11.39 -7.31
N PRO A 59 12.34 -10.50 -8.30
CA PRO A 59 11.88 -9.12 -8.21
C PRO A 59 10.38 -8.98 -7.98
N ARG A 60 9.58 -9.76 -8.71
CA ARG A 60 8.13 -9.79 -8.56
C ARG A 60 7.71 -10.19 -7.14
N THR A 61 8.29 -11.26 -6.60
CA THR A 61 7.94 -11.76 -5.27
C THR A 61 8.37 -10.78 -4.18
N LEU A 62 9.56 -10.17 -4.31
CA LEU A 62 10.02 -9.13 -3.40
C LEU A 62 9.10 -7.90 -3.44
N ALA A 63 8.73 -7.44 -4.63
CA ALA A 63 7.80 -6.33 -4.78
C ALA A 63 6.44 -6.60 -4.12
N LEU A 64 5.91 -7.81 -4.31
CA LEU A 64 4.65 -8.24 -3.69
C LEU A 64 4.73 -8.22 -2.16
N VAL A 65 5.79 -8.79 -1.59
CA VAL A 65 6.00 -8.83 -0.13
C VAL A 65 6.16 -7.43 0.44
N LEU A 66 6.99 -6.58 -0.18
CA LEU A 66 7.24 -5.22 0.28
C LEU A 66 5.97 -4.35 0.20
N ALA A 67 5.24 -4.43 -0.92
CA ALA A 67 3.99 -3.70 -1.08
C ALA A 67 2.93 -4.18 -0.08
N GLY A 68 2.77 -5.49 0.11
CA GLY A 68 1.83 -6.06 1.07
C GLY A 68 2.16 -5.68 2.51
N ALA A 69 3.44 -5.76 2.90
CA ALA A 69 3.88 -5.35 4.22
C ALA A 69 3.66 -3.85 4.47
N ALA A 70 4.01 -3.00 3.51
CA ALA A 70 3.78 -1.55 3.61
C ALA A 70 2.29 -1.23 3.74
N MET A 71 1.43 -1.85 2.93
CA MET A 71 -0.02 -1.65 3.01
C MET A 71 -0.60 -2.13 4.35
N ALA A 72 -0.15 -3.26 4.87
CA ALA A 72 -0.59 -3.76 6.17
C ALA A 72 -0.21 -2.79 7.32
N MET A 73 1.00 -2.25 7.28
CA MET A 73 1.46 -1.28 8.28
C MET A 73 0.69 0.05 8.18
N CYS A 74 0.53 0.59 6.98
CA CYS A 74 -0.29 1.78 6.77
C CYS A 74 -1.73 1.57 7.25
N GLY A 75 -2.31 0.40 6.99
CA GLY A 75 -3.63 0.03 7.49
C GLY A 75 -3.71 0.03 9.02
N LEU A 76 -2.73 -0.56 9.69
CA LEU A 76 -2.66 -0.58 11.14
C LEU A 76 -2.55 0.84 11.72
N VAL A 77 -1.67 1.68 11.17
CA VAL A 77 -1.51 3.09 11.57
C VAL A 77 -2.83 3.84 11.40
N MET A 78 -3.50 3.68 10.25
CA MET A 78 -4.79 4.33 10.01
C MET A 78 -5.87 3.88 10.99
N GLN A 79 -5.96 2.59 11.30
CA GLN A 79 -6.90 2.05 12.29
C GLN A 79 -6.65 2.61 13.69
N LEU A 80 -5.38 2.74 14.08
CA LEU A 80 -5.00 3.33 15.36
C LEU A 80 -5.30 4.83 15.44
N LEU A 81 -5.00 5.59 14.38
CA LEU A 81 -5.27 7.02 14.31
C LEU A 81 -6.76 7.35 14.34
N THR A 82 -7.56 6.56 13.64
CA THR A 82 -9.00 6.80 13.51
C THR A 82 -9.82 6.10 14.58
N GLN A 83 -9.18 5.26 15.42
CA GLN A 83 -9.84 4.38 16.40
C GLN A 83 -10.99 3.56 15.79
N ASN A 84 -10.80 3.17 14.52
CA ASN A 84 -11.78 2.44 13.73
C ASN A 84 -11.10 1.32 12.93
N ARG A 85 -11.43 0.07 13.27
CA ARG A 85 -10.87 -1.13 12.63
C ARG A 85 -11.33 -1.38 11.19
N PHE A 86 -12.32 -0.63 10.70
CA PHE A 86 -12.84 -0.75 9.34
C PHE A 86 -12.16 0.21 8.36
N VAL A 87 -11.25 1.04 8.82
CA VAL A 87 -10.51 1.97 7.98
C VAL A 87 -9.34 1.26 7.33
N GLU A 88 -9.17 1.47 6.05
CA GLU A 88 -8.05 0.97 5.25
C GLU A 88 -7.09 2.11 4.84
N PRO A 89 -5.88 1.82 4.35
CA PRO A 89 -4.87 2.85 4.02
C PRO A 89 -5.35 3.86 2.97
N THR A 90 -6.19 3.41 2.02
CA THR A 90 -6.69 4.22 0.90
C THR A 90 -7.87 5.11 1.26
N THR A 91 -8.47 4.91 2.44
CA THR A 91 -9.66 5.65 2.90
C THR A 91 -9.46 7.18 2.96
N THR A 92 -8.21 7.66 3.00
CA THR A 92 -7.91 9.09 2.97
C THR A 92 -7.94 9.72 1.56
N GLY A 93 -8.26 8.93 0.54
CA GLY A 93 -8.22 9.37 -0.86
C GLY A 93 -6.81 9.39 -1.45
N THR A 94 -5.83 8.74 -0.81
CA THR A 94 -4.42 8.73 -1.27
C THR A 94 -4.26 8.16 -2.67
N THR A 95 -5.04 7.15 -3.04
CA THR A 95 -5.00 6.54 -4.38
C THR A 95 -5.47 7.52 -5.45
N GLU A 96 -6.53 8.26 -5.19
CA GLU A 96 -7.10 9.25 -6.10
C GLU A 96 -6.11 10.40 -6.32
N TRP A 97 -5.49 10.89 -5.24
CA TRP A 97 -4.44 11.90 -5.34
C TRP A 97 -3.20 11.38 -6.06
N ALA A 98 -2.78 10.14 -5.81
CA ALA A 98 -1.68 9.51 -6.54
C ALA A 98 -1.98 9.44 -8.04
N GLY A 99 -3.21 9.06 -8.40
CA GLY A 99 -3.68 9.02 -9.79
C GLY A 99 -3.68 10.40 -10.46
N LEU A 100 -4.11 11.43 -9.74
CA LEU A 100 -4.02 12.80 -10.23
C LEU A 100 -2.57 13.21 -10.50
N GLY A 101 -1.66 12.94 -9.55
CA GLY A 101 -0.24 13.26 -9.69
C GLY A 101 0.43 12.50 -10.83
N LEU A 102 0.09 11.23 -10.99
CA LEU A 102 0.52 10.40 -12.11
C LEU A 102 0.09 11.02 -13.46
N LEU A 103 -1.21 11.33 -13.58
CA LEU A 103 -1.77 11.92 -14.78
C LEU A 103 -1.13 13.27 -15.12
N LEU A 104 -1.03 14.17 -14.13
CA LEU A 104 -0.40 15.47 -14.34
C LEU A 104 1.05 15.34 -14.79
N THR A 105 1.79 14.40 -14.23
CA THR A 105 3.18 14.13 -14.66
C THR A 105 3.24 13.62 -16.10
N MET A 106 2.32 12.74 -16.49
CA MET A 106 2.27 12.20 -17.86
C MET A 106 1.91 13.28 -18.88
N VAL A 107 1.02 14.20 -18.52
CA VAL A 107 0.59 15.31 -19.38
C VAL A 107 1.66 16.40 -19.46
N ALA A 108 2.27 16.76 -18.33
CA ALA A 108 3.25 17.83 -18.27
C ALA A 108 4.62 17.45 -18.88
N ILE A 109 5.00 16.18 -18.76
CA ILE A 109 6.28 15.65 -19.22
C ILE A 109 6.03 14.41 -20.09
N PRO A 110 5.68 14.58 -21.38
CA PRO A 110 5.54 13.47 -22.31
C PRO A 110 6.85 12.65 -22.37
N GLY A 111 6.77 11.34 -22.16
CA GLY A 111 7.97 10.49 -22.12
C GLY A 111 8.69 10.44 -20.76
N ALA A 112 8.08 10.98 -19.69
CA ALA A 112 8.62 10.86 -18.34
C ALA A 112 8.99 9.41 -17.99
N SER A 113 10.14 9.23 -17.32
CA SER A 113 10.56 7.93 -16.81
C SER A 113 9.57 7.39 -15.77
N ILE A 114 9.60 6.09 -15.53
CA ILE A 114 8.80 5.44 -14.48
C ILE A 114 9.03 6.13 -13.12
N VAL A 115 10.29 6.43 -12.81
CA VAL A 115 10.68 7.11 -11.56
C VAL A 115 10.04 8.50 -11.46
N THR A 116 10.08 9.28 -12.51
CA THR A 116 9.48 10.63 -12.53
C THR A 116 7.97 10.56 -12.28
N ARG A 117 7.30 9.60 -12.91
CA ARG A 117 5.85 9.35 -12.70
C ARG A 117 5.56 8.93 -11.27
N MET A 118 6.37 8.04 -10.70
CA MET A 118 6.24 7.63 -9.30
C MET A 118 6.43 8.80 -8.33
N VAL A 119 7.44 9.65 -8.56
CA VAL A 119 7.66 10.84 -7.72
C VAL A 119 6.47 11.80 -7.79
N GLY A 120 5.92 12.03 -8.98
CA GLY A 120 4.72 12.85 -9.14
C GLY A 120 3.50 12.27 -8.42
N ALA A 121 3.28 10.97 -8.52
CA ALA A 121 2.20 10.28 -7.82
C ALA A 121 2.37 10.37 -6.29
N VAL A 122 3.57 10.08 -5.77
CA VAL A 122 3.87 10.14 -4.33
C VAL A 122 3.74 11.56 -3.79
N ALA A 123 4.25 12.56 -4.50
CA ALA A 123 4.14 13.97 -4.11
C ALA A 123 2.68 14.41 -4.01
N ALA A 124 1.86 14.08 -5.01
CA ALA A 124 0.44 14.41 -4.99
C ALA A 124 -0.31 13.65 -3.87
N ALA A 125 -0.03 12.36 -3.66
CA ALA A 125 -0.60 11.59 -2.56
C ALA A 125 -0.25 12.21 -1.19
N PHE A 126 0.99 12.66 -1.01
CA PHE A 126 1.41 13.33 0.21
C PHE A 126 0.66 14.66 0.41
N ILE A 127 0.55 15.49 -0.62
CA ILE A 127 -0.21 16.75 -0.58
C ILE A 127 -1.68 16.46 -0.24
N GLY A 128 -2.29 15.48 -0.89
CA GLY A 128 -3.66 15.08 -0.63
C GLY A 128 -3.88 14.61 0.81
N THR A 129 -2.95 13.82 1.32
CA THR A 129 -2.97 13.39 2.73
C THR A 129 -2.85 14.57 3.69
N MET A 130 -2.01 15.55 3.39
CA MET A 130 -1.92 16.78 4.19
C MET A 130 -3.22 17.58 4.17
N ILE A 131 -3.84 17.74 3.00
CA ILE A 131 -5.15 18.39 2.85
C ILE A 131 -6.21 17.65 3.66
N PHE A 132 -6.25 16.33 3.58
CA PHE A 132 -7.16 15.50 4.37
C PHE A 132 -6.98 15.74 5.88
N PHE A 133 -5.76 15.72 6.40
CA PHE A 133 -5.51 15.97 7.82
C PHE A 133 -5.82 17.40 8.24
N LEU A 134 -5.54 18.40 7.39
CA LEU A 134 -5.91 19.79 7.66
C LEU A 134 -7.42 19.96 7.74
N PHE A 135 -8.15 19.30 6.85
CA PHE A 135 -9.61 19.30 6.88
C PHE A 135 -10.13 18.60 8.16
N LEU A 136 -9.57 17.45 8.48
CA LEU A 136 -9.96 16.67 9.65
C LEU A 136 -9.74 17.43 10.97
N ARG A 137 -8.68 18.23 11.07
CA ARG A 137 -8.42 19.09 12.25
C ARG A 137 -9.50 20.14 12.49
N ARG A 138 -10.27 20.50 11.47
CA ARG A 138 -11.36 21.50 11.57
C ARG A 138 -12.73 20.88 11.83
N VAL A 139 -12.85 19.58 11.69
CA VAL A 139 -14.11 18.85 11.92
C VAL A 139 -14.12 18.33 13.34
N THR A 140 -15.19 18.65 14.07
CA THR A 140 -15.38 18.08 15.43
C THR A 140 -15.74 16.61 15.30
N LEU A 141 -14.77 15.72 15.56
CA LEU A 141 -14.93 14.27 15.43
C LEU A 141 -15.82 13.74 16.57
N ARG A 142 -17.13 13.74 16.37
CA ARG A 142 -18.08 13.11 17.31
C ARG A 142 -18.26 11.61 17.08
N SER A 143 -17.74 11.07 15.95
CA SER A 143 -17.88 9.67 15.59
C SER A 143 -16.67 9.21 14.76
N SER A 144 -16.19 8.00 15.02
CA SER A 144 -15.12 7.35 14.26
C SER A 144 -15.48 7.09 12.78
N LEU A 145 -16.75 7.17 12.41
CA LEU A 145 -17.23 6.99 11.04
C LEU A 145 -17.04 8.25 10.17
N ILE A 146 -16.90 9.43 10.76
CA ILE A 146 -16.74 10.68 10.01
C ILE A 146 -15.44 10.69 9.21
N VAL A 147 -14.37 10.14 9.76
CA VAL A 147 -13.05 10.10 9.12
C VAL A 147 -13.07 9.40 7.76
N PRO A 148 -13.54 8.14 7.64
CA PRO A 148 -13.63 7.48 6.34
C PRO A 148 -14.59 8.18 5.38
N ILE A 149 -15.71 8.71 5.86
CA ILE A 149 -16.67 9.41 5.00
C ILE A 149 -16.03 10.64 4.35
N VAL A 150 -15.33 11.46 5.12
CA VAL A 150 -14.63 12.65 4.62
C VAL A 150 -13.57 12.25 3.58
N GLY A 151 -12.80 11.18 3.85
CA GLY A 151 -11.78 10.70 2.92
C GLY A 151 -12.37 10.24 1.59
N ILE A 152 -13.43 9.44 1.63
CA ILE A 152 -14.14 8.98 0.43
C ILE A 152 -14.71 10.16 -0.36
N MET A 153 -15.31 11.15 0.31
CA MET A 153 -15.85 12.33 -0.37
C MET A 153 -14.76 13.16 -1.04
N LEU A 154 -13.65 13.43 -0.36
CA LEU A 154 -12.51 14.14 -0.95
C LEU A 154 -11.91 13.35 -2.12
N GLY A 155 -11.74 12.03 -1.96
CA GLY A 155 -11.29 11.14 -3.00
C GLY A 155 -12.20 11.18 -4.24
N ALA A 156 -13.52 11.15 -4.05
CA ALA A 156 -14.48 11.21 -5.15
C ALA A 156 -14.36 12.53 -5.97
N VAL A 157 -14.14 13.67 -5.30
CA VAL A 157 -13.92 14.95 -5.98
C VAL A 157 -12.64 14.91 -6.81
N VAL A 158 -11.54 14.39 -6.24
CA VAL A 158 -10.26 14.28 -6.93
C VAL A 158 -10.36 13.29 -8.10
N SER A 159 -11.06 12.17 -7.91
CA SER A 159 -11.29 11.18 -8.96
C SER A 159 -12.08 11.77 -10.14
N ALA A 160 -13.12 12.56 -9.87
CA ALA A 160 -13.88 13.24 -10.90
C ALA A 160 -13.01 14.22 -11.69
N LEU A 161 -12.19 15.02 -11.00
CA LEU A 161 -11.23 15.94 -11.62
C LEU A 161 -10.20 15.17 -12.48
N THR A 162 -9.64 14.10 -11.95
CA THR A 162 -8.68 13.25 -12.65
C THR A 162 -9.29 12.67 -13.93
N THR A 163 -10.51 12.13 -13.83
CA THR A 163 -11.23 11.59 -14.99
C THR A 163 -11.51 12.65 -16.04
N PHE A 164 -11.92 13.83 -15.62
CA PHE A 164 -12.15 14.97 -16.54
C PHE A 164 -10.88 15.35 -17.31
N ILE A 165 -9.75 15.48 -16.61
CA ILE A 165 -8.46 15.81 -17.25
C ILE A 165 -8.02 14.66 -18.17
N ALA A 166 -8.16 13.41 -17.73
CA ALA A 166 -7.78 12.23 -18.50
C ALA A 166 -8.57 12.10 -19.81
N LEU A 167 -9.87 12.44 -19.79
CA LEU A 167 -10.72 12.50 -20.99
C LEU A 167 -10.29 13.63 -21.95
N LYS A 168 -9.94 14.80 -21.42
CA LYS A 168 -9.50 15.93 -22.23
C LYS A 168 -8.12 15.75 -22.87
N THR A 169 -7.30 14.90 -22.29
CA THR A 169 -5.92 14.64 -22.73
C THR A 169 -5.75 13.29 -23.43
N ASP A 170 -6.84 12.53 -23.68
CA ASP A 170 -6.86 11.18 -24.23
C ASP A 170 -6.00 10.18 -23.43
N MET A 171 -5.80 10.44 -22.13
CA MET A 171 -4.97 9.62 -21.24
C MET A 171 -5.75 8.60 -20.40
N LEU A 172 -7.09 8.51 -20.60
CA LEU A 172 -7.95 7.68 -19.76
C LEU A 172 -7.54 6.19 -19.78
N GLN A 173 -7.22 5.65 -20.95
CA GLN A 173 -6.78 4.26 -21.08
C GLN A 173 -5.43 4.03 -20.40
N ASN A 174 -4.49 4.95 -20.61
CA ASN A 174 -3.18 4.89 -19.96
C ASN A 174 -3.30 4.89 -18.45
N LEU A 175 -4.13 5.76 -17.90
CA LEU A 175 -4.40 5.83 -16.47
C LEU A 175 -5.04 4.53 -15.97
N GLY A 176 -5.99 3.94 -16.71
CA GLY A 176 -6.60 2.66 -16.39
C GLY A 176 -5.59 1.52 -16.29
N VAL A 177 -4.63 1.44 -17.19
CA VAL A 177 -3.54 0.45 -17.15
C VAL A 177 -2.68 0.61 -15.90
N TRP A 178 -2.35 1.85 -15.51
CA TRP A 178 -1.58 2.12 -14.30
C TRP A 178 -2.35 1.75 -13.02
N PHE A 179 -3.65 2.04 -12.97
CA PHE A 179 -4.50 1.67 -11.83
C PHE A 179 -4.78 0.16 -11.73
N ALA A 180 -4.84 -0.54 -12.87
CA ALA A 180 -4.98 -2.00 -12.86
C ALA A 180 -3.79 -2.66 -12.15
N GLY A 181 -2.61 -2.06 -12.25
CA GLY A 181 -1.38 -2.53 -11.61
C GLY A 181 -0.98 -3.94 -12.05
N SER A 182 0.29 -4.23 -12.03
CA SER A 182 0.77 -5.59 -12.27
C SER A 182 2.17 -5.79 -11.70
N PHE A 183 2.31 -6.77 -10.84
CA PHE A 183 3.64 -7.20 -10.36
C PHE A 183 4.41 -8.01 -11.41
N THR A 184 3.76 -8.46 -12.48
CA THR A 184 4.43 -9.21 -13.55
C THR A 184 5.35 -8.34 -14.40
N SER A 185 5.15 -7.03 -14.41
CA SER A 185 6.00 -6.07 -15.11
C SER A 185 7.24 -5.67 -14.31
N VAL A 186 7.35 -6.06 -13.04
CA VAL A 186 8.51 -5.73 -12.21
C VAL A 186 9.65 -6.68 -12.52
N MET A 187 10.70 -6.14 -13.13
CA MET A 187 11.90 -6.87 -13.51
C MET A 187 13.12 -6.37 -12.72
N ARG A 188 14.24 -7.07 -12.85
CA ARG A 188 15.52 -6.63 -12.30
C ARG A 188 15.87 -5.24 -12.85
N GLY A 189 16.29 -4.31 -11.97
CA GLY A 189 16.52 -2.91 -12.30
C GLY A 189 15.33 -1.98 -12.03
N GLN A 190 14.17 -2.51 -11.63
CA GLN A 190 12.97 -1.73 -11.33
C GLN A 190 12.50 -1.88 -9.88
N TYR A 191 12.78 -3.01 -9.24
CA TYR A 191 12.39 -3.28 -7.85
C TYR A 191 13.28 -2.59 -6.82
N GLU A 192 14.46 -2.13 -7.23
CA GLU A 192 15.43 -1.49 -6.33
C GLU A 192 14.89 -0.21 -5.69
N LEU A 193 13.94 0.46 -6.36
CA LEU A 193 13.22 1.60 -5.79
C LEU A 193 12.37 1.21 -4.58
N LEU A 194 11.95 -0.05 -4.47
CA LEU A 194 11.16 -0.54 -3.35
C LEU A 194 11.97 -0.68 -2.06
N TRP A 195 13.30 -0.66 -2.11
CA TRP A 195 14.14 -0.61 -0.92
C TRP A 195 13.91 0.66 -0.10
N ILE A 196 13.61 1.77 -0.76
CA ILE A 196 13.23 3.01 -0.06
C ILE A 196 11.94 2.79 0.72
N VAL A 197 10.95 2.13 0.12
CA VAL A 197 9.69 1.77 0.78
C VAL A 197 9.94 0.82 1.94
N ALA A 198 10.83 -0.16 1.79
CA ALA A 198 11.20 -1.09 2.85
C ALA A 198 11.84 -0.36 4.05
N LEU A 199 12.73 0.60 3.80
CA LEU A 199 13.36 1.41 4.85
C LEU A 199 12.34 2.27 5.60
N VAL A 200 11.43 2.92 4.87
CA VAL A 200 10.35 3.70 5.48
C VAL A 200 9.42 2.81 6.30
N ALA A 201 9.03 1.66 5.75
CA ALA A 201 8.19 0.70 6.46
C ALA A 201 8.88 0.19 7.74
N LEU A 202 10.17 -0.13 7.68
CA LEU A 202 10.95 -0.55 8.85
C LEU A 202 11.04 0.57 9.89
N ALA A 203 11.26 1.81 9.48
CA ALA A 203 11.30 2.96 10.38
C ALA A 203 9.96 3.15 11.11
N VAL A 204 8.84 3.04 10.39
CA VAL A 204 7.49 3.12 10.99
C VAL A 204 7.22 1.94 11.94
N PHE A 205 7.78 0.76 11.67
CA PHE A 205 7.62 -0.42 12.54
C PHE A 205 8.37 -0.30 13.87
N ILE A 206 9.49 0.45 13.89
CA ILE A 206 10.34 0.62 15.07
C ILE A 206 9.79 1.72 16.02
N VAL A 207 9.05 2.69 15.49
CA VAL A 207 8.46 3.82 16.24
C VAL A 207 7.11 3.45 16.83
#